data_0688a161f47233c5ab490bc9750c86ea
#
_entry.id   0688a161f47233c5ab490bc9750c86ea
#
_cell.length_a   1.000
_cell.length_b   1.000
_cell.length_c   1.000
_cell.angle_alpha   90.00
_cell.angle_beta   90.00
_cell.angle_gamma   90.00
#
_symmetry.space_group_name_H-M   'P 1'
#
loop_
_entity.id
_entity.type
_entity.pdbx_description
1 polymer ?
#
loop_
_entity_poly.entity_id
_entity_poly.type
_entity_poly.pdbx_seq_one_letter_code
_entity_poly.pdbx_strand_id
1 'polypeptide(L)'
;MSAPRNSAPIAPERRAVTARRAGFVRDVISLGGRALRSIPRDPESIIPALIVPVFFFAVNVGALQDVAEAIPGLDYKAFQLPVAIIFAVTGVTRANILVLDIQGGYFDRLALTPVNRLAMLLGFMVADLVLVMSLSIPVIVLGTIVGVRFETGILGIFAFLGIAGIWALAYNAFPYAVALKTGNPAAVNSSFLLFLPVTFLTTVFVPEEALTGWMSLVVKFNPVTYLLQGMRSLISDGWVASDLLAALAGIGAVAALSVPLAMWSLKGRVRRK
;
A
#
# COMPACT_ATOMS: atom_id res chain seq x y z
N MET A 1 -5.46 -22.19 -78.08
CA MET A 1 -5.68 -21.10 -77.17
C MET A 1 -5.87 -21.70 -75.76
N SER A 2 -4.79 -21.79 -75.01
CA SER A 2 -4.81 -22.32 -73.60
C SER A 2 -5.00 -21.16 -72.65
N ALA A 3 -6.03 -21.25 -71.80
CA ALA A 3 -6.31 -20.26 -70.76
C ALA A 3 -5.22 -20.27 -69.63
N PRO A 4 -4.84 -19.10 -69.03
CA PRO A 4 -3.87 -19.06 -67.97
C PRO A 4 -4.47 -19.60 -66.68
N ARG A 5 -3.74 -20.52 -66.00
CA ARG A 5 -4.05 -20.99 -64.68
C ARG A 5 -3.85 -19.82 -63.69
N ASN A 6 -4.95 -19.40 -63.11
CA ASN A 6 -4.98 -18.42 -62.01
C ASN A 6 -4.43 -19.09 -60.75
N SER A 7 -3.16 -18.87 -60.44
CA SER A 7 -2.56 -19.28 -59.16
C SER A 7 -3.07 -18.35 -58.06
N ALA A 8 -3.99 -18.85 -57.21
CA ALA A 8 -4.44 -18.14 -56.04
C ALA A 8 -3.24 -17.83 -55.11
N PRO A 9 -3.15 -16.63 -54.52
CA PRO A 9 -2.07 -16.28 -53.62
C PRO A 9 -2.13 -17.17 -52.36
N ILE A 10 -1.02 -17.86 -52.10
CA ILE A 10 -0.83 -18.66 -50.87
C ILE A 10 -0.93 -17.69 -49.69
N ALA A 11 -2.02 -17.77 -48.91
CA ALA A 11 -2.16 -17.00 -47.69
C ALA A 11 -0.99 -17.36 -46.75
N PRO A 12 -0.30 -16.38 -46.16
CA PRO A 12 0.81 -16.66 -45.23
C PRO A 12 0.30 -17.50 -44.06
N GLU A 13 0.90 -18.68 -43.85
CA GLU A 13 0.65 -19.52 -42.68
C GLU A 13 0.81 -18.66 -41.44
N ARG A 14 -0.29 -18.35 -40.78
CA ARG A 14 -0.25 -17.73 -39.44
C ARG A 14 0.41 -18.73 -38.50
N ARG A 15 1.70 -18.57 -38.25
CA ARG A 15 2.38 -19.29 -37.18
C ARG A 15 1.58 -19.07 -35.90
N ALA A 16 0.99 -20.14 -35.40
CA ALA A 16 0.30 -20.10 -34.13
C ALA A 16 1.32 -19.72 -33.05
N VAL A 17 1.22 -18.48 -32.54
CA VAL A 17 2.03 -18.03 -31.44
C VAL A 17 1.51 -18.76 -30.20
N THR A 18 2.17 -19.87 -29.82
CA THR A 18 1.86 -20.59 -28.62
C THR A 18 2.36 -19.74 -27.42
N ALA A 19 1.43 -19.11 -26.72
CA ALA A 19 1.74 -18.33 -25.53
C ALA A 19 2.28 -19.27 -24.43
N ARG A 20 3.57 -19.16 -24.12
CA ARG A 20 4.24 -19.95 -23.09
C ARG A 20 4.11 -19.24 -21.75
N ARG A 21 3.77 -19.98 -20.67
CA ARG A 21 3.77 -19.45 -19.31
C ARG A 21 5.17 -18.95 -18.95
N ALA A 22 5.32 -17.65 -18.65
CA ALA A 22 6.61 -17.05 -18.34
C ALA A 22 7.12 -17.39 -16.93
N GLY A 23 6.24 -17.82 -16.04
CA GLY A 23 6.52 -18.12 -14.63
C GLY A 23 6.08 -16.99 -13.71
N PHE A 24 5.70 -17.37 -12.47
CA PHE A 24 5.10 -16.46 -11.48
C PHE A 24 5.95 -15.20 -11.22
N VAL A 25 7.24 -15.37 -10.91
CA VAL A 25 8.13 -14.24 -10.58
C VAL A 25 8.31 -13.30 -11.77
N ARG A 26 8.46 -13.83 -12.98
CA ARG A 26 8.62 -13.03 -14.19
C ARG A 26 7.35 -12.25 -14.52
N ASP A 27 6.18 -12.83 -14.28
CA ASP A 27 4.89 -12.17 -14.44
C ASP A 27 4.76 -10.99 -13.45
N VAL A 28 5.09 -11.21 -12.16
CA VAL A 28 5.09 -10.14 -11.14
C VAL A 28 6.05 -9.00 -11.50
N ILE A 29 7.29 -9.32 -11.90
CA ILE A 29 8.29 -8.31 -12.27
C ILE A 29 7.84 -7.52 -13.51
N SER A 30 7.30 -8.18 -14.52
CA SER A 30 6.87 -7.52 -15.76
C SER A 30 5.68 -6.57 -15.51
N LEU A 31 4.69 -7.01 -14.73
CA LEU A 31 3.51 -6.22 -14.39
C LEU A 31 3.85 -5.09 -13.41
N GLY A 32 4.66 -5.38 -12.38
CA GLY A 32 5.16 -4.40 -11.44
C GLY A 32 6.03 -3.34 -12.11
N GLY A 33 6.96 -3.74 -13.00
CA GLY A 33 7.78 -2.83 -13.77
C GLY A 33 6.97 -1.90 -14.68
N ARG A 34 5.88 -2.37 -15.29
CA ARG A 34 4.94 -1.52 -16.03
C ARG A 34 4.27 -0.50 -15.11
N ALA A 35 3.77 -0.97 -13.97
CA ALA A 35 3.10 -0.12 -13.01
C ALA A 35 4.05 0.92 -12.40
N LEU A 36 5.30 0.58 -12.15
CA LEU A 36 6.35 1.51 -11.68
C LEU A 36 6.65 2.62 -12.69
N ARG A 37 6.74 2.29 -13.98
CA ARG A 37 6.98 3.28 -15.04
C ARG A 37 5.86 4.28 -15.22
N SER A 38 4.66 4.02 -14.70
CA SER A 38 3.54 4.96 -14.73
C SER A 38 3.58 5.96 -13.57
N ILE A 39 4.36 5.70 -12.50
CA ILE A 39 4.46 6.58 -11.32
C ILE A 39 4.86 8.01 -11.70
N PRO A 40 5.99 8.27 -12.40
CA PRO A 40 6.41 9.64 -12.73
C PRO A 40 5.45 10.39 -13.65
N ARG A 41 4.49 9.68 -14.26
CA ARG A 41 3.51 10.25 -15.19
C ARG A 41 2.19 10.63 -14.51
N ASP A 42 2.10 10.48 -13.20
CA ASP A 42 0.90 10.72 -12.39
C ASP A 42 1.22 11.66 -11.19
N PRO A 43 1.72 12.88 -11.46
CA PRO A 43 2.06 13.82 -10.40
C PRO A 43 0.82 14.28 -9.61
N GLU A 44 -0.36 14.26 -10.22
CA GLU A 44 -1.62 14.67 -9.59
C GLU A 44 -1.98 13.76 -8.40
N SER A 45 -1.62 12.49 -8.46
CA SER A 45 -1.79 11.54 -7.34
C SER A 45 -0.65 11.60 -6.33
N ILE A 46 0.60 11.86 -6.78
CA ILE A 46 1.80 11.81 -5.94
C ILE A 46 1.92 13.06 -5.06
N ILE A 47 1.66 14.25 -5.61
CA ILE A 47 1.84 15.51 -4.88
C ILE A 47 0.95 15.58 -3.64
N PRO A 48 -0.37 15.36 -3.71
CA PRO A 48 -1.21 15.32 -2.52
C PRO A 48 -0.80 14.23 -1.52
N ALA A 49 -0.40 13.06 -2.05
CA ALA A 49 0.05 11.93 -1.25
C ALA A 49 1.31 12.22 -0.42
N LEU A 50 2.15 13.15 -0.86
CA LEU A 50 3.32 13.62 -0.11
C LEU A 50 2.95 14.81 0.80
N ILE A 51 2.17 15.76 0.30
CA ILE A 51 1.83 16.98 1.06
C ILE A 51 1.03 16.64 2.31
N VAL A 52 0.01 15.78 2.21
CA VAL A 52 -0.88 15.47 3.33
C VAL A 52 -0.13 14.92 4.55
N PRO A 53 0.71 13.88 4.46
CA PRO A 53 1.44 13.36 5.62
C PRO A 53 2.49 14.34 6.16
N VAL A 54 3.19 15.08 5.29
CA VAL A 54 4.15 16.11 5.70
C VAL A 54 3.44 17.23 6.47
N PHE A 55 2.32 17.72 5.91
CA PHE A 55 1.50 18.75 6.57
C PHE A 55 0.93 18.24 7.89
N PHE A 56 0.38 17.01 7.91
CA PHE A 56 -0.15 16.39 9.11
C PHE A 56 0.93 16.29 10.20
N PHE A 57 2.13 15.81 9.87
CA PHE A 57 3.26 15.74 10.78
C PHE A 57 3.64 17.12 11.33
N ALA A 58 3.85 18.09 10.44
CA ALA A 58 4.26 19.44 10.82
C ALA A 58 3.21 20.14 11.71
N VAL A 59 1.92 20.02 11.38
CA VAL A 59 0.84 20.64 12.16
C VAL A 59 0.69 19.96 13.52
N ASN A 60 0.70 18.62 13.58
CA ASN A 60 0.56 17.93 14.86
C ASN A 60 1.74 18.21 15.79
N VAL A 61 2.98 18.16 15.27
CA VAL A 61 4.16 18.50 16.06
C VAL A 61 4.09 19.97 16.52
N GLY A 62 3.80 20.91 15.60
CA GLY A 62 3.75 22.35 15.93
C GLY A 62 2.61 22.72 16.89
N ALA A 63 1.47 22.01 16.83
CA ALA A 63 0.32 22.32 17.68
C ALA A 63 0.34 21.62 19.04
N LEU A 64 0.92 20.42 19.13
CA LEU A 64 0.77 19.56 20.32
C LEU A 64 2.08 19.25 21.04
N GLN A 65 3.24 19.65 20.51
CA GLN A 65 4.54 19.36 21.15
C GLN A 65 4.59 19.91 22.56
N ASP A 66 4.27 21.20 22.76
CA ASP A 66 4.34 21.85 24.08
C ASP A 66 3.36 21.22 25.08
N VAL A 67 2.19 20.79 24.61
CA VAL A 67 1.20 20.07 25.42
C VAL A 67 1.71 18.67 25.78
N ALA A 68 2.35 18.00 24.84
CA ALA A 68 2.87 16.65 25.02
C ALA A 68 4.12 16.62 25.92
N GLU A 69 4.89 17.71 26.02
CA GLU A 69 6.00 17.86 26.95
C GLU A 69 5.56 17.74 28.43
N ALA A 70 4.27 17.92 28.71
CA ALA A 70 3.69 17.63 30.02
C ALA A 70 3.67 16.13 30.38
N ILE A 71 3.85 15.25 29.38
CA ILE A 71 3.95 13.79 29.55
C ILE A 71 5.44 13.44 29.71
N PRO A 72 5.88 13.01 30.90
CA PRO A 72 7.29 12.72 31.15
C PRO A 72 7.87 11.69 30.19
N GLY A 73 9.00 12.01 29.57
CA GLY A 73 9.73 11.09 28.66
C GLY A 73 9.15 10.93 27.26
N LEU A 74 8.10 11.67 26.89
CA LEU A 74 7.50 11.58 25.54
C LEU A 74 8.20 12.55 24.56
N ASP A 75 8.99 12.02 23.62
CA ASP A 75 9.37 12.76 22.41
C ASP A 75 8.21 12.73 21.41
N TYR A 76 7.43 13.79 21.37
CA TYR A 76 6.23 13.87 20.53
C TYR A 76 6.54 13.84 19.02
N LYS A 77 7.71 14.30 18.59
CA LYS A 77 8.16 14.23 17.18
C LYS A 77 8.39 12.77 16.78
N ALA A 78 9.12 12.03 17.63
CA ALA A 78 9.33 10.60 17.45
C ALA A 78 8.02 9.83 17.49
N PHE A 79 7.11 10.21 18.38
CA PHE A 79 5.78 9.62 18.54
C PHE A 79 4.89 9.82 17.30
N GLN A 80 4.94 10.99 16.62
CA GLN A 80 4.11 11.34 15.48
C GLN A 80 4.66 10.87 14.14
N LEU A 81 5.95 10.59 14.00
CA LEU A 81 6.55 10.19 12.73
C LEU A 81 5.91 8.91 12.15
N PRO A 82 5.70 7.82 12.90
CA PRO A 82 4.99 6.63 12.39
C PRO A 82 3.56 6.93 11.94
N VAL A 83 2.86 7.81 12.64
CA VAL A 83 1.50 8.21 12.28
C VAL A 83 1.46 8.86 10.91
N ALA A 84 2.34 9.83 10.66
CA ALA A 84 2.45 10.49 9.36
C ALA A 84 2.76 9.49 8.24
N ILE A 85 3.65 8.53 8.48
CA ILE A 85 3.97 7.47 7.51
C ILE A 85 2.75 6.58 7.24
N ILE A 86 1.99 6.18 8.25
CA ILE A 86 0.80 5.35 8.06
C ILE A 86 -0.26 6.10 7.25
N PHE A 87 -0.45 7.39 7.48
CA PHE A 87 -1.34 8.21 6.65
C PHE A 87 -0.84 8.32 5.20
N ALA A 88 0.48 8.50 5.00
CA ALA A 88 1.07 8.50 3.66
C ALA A 88 0.81 7.18 2.92
N VAL A 89 1.06 6.07 3.62
CA VAL A 89 0.95 4.70 3.09
C VAL A 89 -0.49 4.36 2.73
N THR A 90 -1.42 4.70 3.62
CA THR A 90 -2.82 4.26 3.50
C THR A 90 -3.61 5.15 2.54
N GLY A 91 -3.20 6.42 2.39
CA GLY A 91 -3.81 7.36 1.46
C GLY A 91 -3.47 7.12 0.00
N VAL A 92 -2.51 6.23 -0.30
CA VAL A 92 -1.99 6.02 -1.65
C VAL A 92 -2.22 4.59 -2.10
N THR A 93 -3.00 4.45 -3.16
CA THR A 93 -3.18 3.17 -3.83
C THR A 93 -3.29 3.37 -5.34
N ARG A 94 -2.68 2.47 -6.09
CA ARG A 94 -2.82 2.42 -7.55
C ARG A 94 -4.03 1.58 -8.01
N ALA A 95 -4.92 1.23 -7.10
CA ALA A 95 -6.16 0.52 -7.42
C ALA A 95 -7.04 1.31 -8.43
N ASN A 96 -6.94 2.65 -8.46
CA ASN A 96 -7.59 3.46 -9.49
C ASN A 96 -7.03 3.21 -10.90
N ILE A 97 -5.73 2.93 -11.05
CA ILE A 97 -5.15 2.55 -12.34
C ILE A 97 -5.67 1.18 -12.77
N LEU A 98 -5.83 0.25 -11.82
CA LEU A 98 -6.49 -1.02 -12.12
C LEU A 98 -7.93 -0.80 -12.63
N VAL A 99 -8.67 0.17 -12.07
CA VAL A 99 -10.00 0.52 -12.57
C VAL A 99 -9.94 1.03 -14.00
N LEU A 100 -8.98 1.92 -14.32
CA LEU A 100 -8.78 2.40 -15.70
C LEU A 100 -8.39 1.26 -16.65
N ASP A 101 -7.52 0.35 -16.24
CA ASP A 101 -7.16 -0.85 -17.00
C ASP A 101 -8.39 -1.76 -17.25
N ILE A 102 -9.31 -1.82 -16.28
CA ILE A 102 -10.58 -2.55 -16.40
C ILE A 102 -11.51 -1.88 -17.40
N GLN A 103 -11.73 -0.57 -17.25
CA GLN A 103 -12.63 0.20 -18.12
C GLN A 103 -12.11 0.28 -19.55
N GLY A 104 -10.79 0.37 -19.74
CA GLY A 104 -10.14 0.35 -21.04
C GLY A 104 -10.00 -1.06 -21.69
N GLY A 105 -10.50 -2.11 -21.02
CA GLY A 105 -10.44 -3.49 -21.51
C GLY A 105 -9.03 -4.10 -21.51
N TYR A 106 -8.02 -3.41 -20.98
CA TYR A 106 -6.67 -3.97 -20.88
C TYR A 106 -6.60 -5.13 -19.90
N PHE A 107 -7.27 -5.00 -18.75
CA PHE A 107 -7.35 -6.07 -17.75
C PHE A 107 -7.96 -7.34 -18.34
N ASP A 108 -9.00 -7.20 -19.16
CA ASP A 108 -9.68 -8.33 -19.79
C ASP A 108 -8.79 -9.06 -20.78
N ARG A 109 -8.04 -8.30 -21.60
CA ARG A 109 -7.04 -8.87 -22.51
C ARG A 109 -5.92 -9.59 -21.76
N LEU A 110 -5.48 -9.02 -20.64
CA LEU A 110 -4.49 -9.65 -19.78
C LEU A 110 -5.01 -10.94 -19.14
N ALA A 111 -6.28 -10.97 -18.74
CA ALA A 111 -6.93 -12.16 -18.17
C ALA A 111 -7.08 -13.34 -19.16
N LEU A 112 -7.03 -13.06 -20.47
CA LEU A 112 -7.03 -14.08 -21.52
C LEU A 112 -5.63 -14.68 -21.79
N THR A 113 -4.57 -14.06 -21.24
CA THR A 113 -3.21 -14.60 -21.35
C THR A 113 -2.95 -15.67 -20.26
N PRO A 114 -1.99 -16.57 -20.45
CA PRO A 114 -1.67 -17.63 -19.48
C PRO A 114 -0.93 -17.10 -18.24
N VAL A 115 -1.18 -15.85 -17.83
CA VAL A 115 -0.60 -15.20 -16.65
C VAL A 115 -1.27 -15.69 -15.38
N ASN A 116 -0.48 -15.91 -14.33
CA ASN A 116 -1.02 -16.27 -13.03
C ASN A 116 -1.82 -15.11 -12.42
N ARG A 117 -3.06 -15.39 -11.99
CA ARG A 117 -3.96 -14.37 -11.42
C ARG A 117 -3.40 -13.69 -10.17
N LEU A 118 -2.74 -14.47 -9.31
CA LEU A 118 -2.06 -13.92 -8.14
C LEU A 118 -0.90 -13.01 -8.55
N ALA A 119 -0.13 -13.40 -9.58
CA ALA A 119 0.96 -12.57 -10.11
C ALA A 119 0.45 -11.25 -10.68
N MET A 120 -0.76 -11.22 -11.27
CA MET A 120 -1.38 -9.98 -11.72
C MET A 120 -1.64 -9.03 -10.54
N LEU A 121 -2.28 -9.51 -9.46
CA LEU A 121 -2.58 -8.71 -8.28
C LEU A 121 -1.30 -8.22 -7.61
N LEU A 122 -0.35 -9.12 -7.36
CA LEU A 122 0.93 -8.76 -6.72
C LEU A 122 1.77 -7.83 -7.59
N GLY A 123 1.71 -7.94 -8.92
CA GLY A 123 2.40 -7.02 -9.82
C GLY A 123 1.94 -5.57 -9.67
N PHE A 124 0.63 -5.34 -9.48
CA PHE A 124 0.12 -4.01 -9.17
C PHE A 124 0.52 -3.57 -7.75
N MET A 125 0.44 -4.46 -6.77
CA MET A 125 0.78 -4.15 -5.37
C MET A 125 2.27 -3.86 -5.16
N VAL A 126 3.17 -4.45 -5.96
CA VAL A 126 4.61 -4.13 -5.93
C VAL A 126 4.87 -2.67 -6.30
N ALA A 127 4.09 -2.10 -7.21
CA ALA A 127 4.21 -0.67 -7.53
C ALA A 127 3.76 0.21 -6.35
N ASP A 128 2.72 -0.18 -5.62
CA ASP A 128 2.31 0.50 -4.39
C ASP A 128 3.42 0.43 -3.33
N LEU A 129 4.03 -0.75 -3.15
CA LEU A 129 5.13 -0.93 -2.21
C LEU A 129 6.27 0.07 -2.47
N VAL A 130 6.74 0.14 -3.73
CA VAL A 130 7.83 1.04 -4.11
C VAL A 130 7.41 2.50 -3.96
N LEU A 131 6.19 2.85 -4.35
CA LEU A 131 5.66 4.21 -4.21
C LEU A 131 5.60 4.63 -2.75
N VAL A 132 5.06 3.78 -1.88
CA VAL A 132 4.98 4.01 -0.44
C VAL A 132 6.35 4.19 0.19
N MET A 133 7.29 3.30 -0.10
CA MET A 133 8.66 3.44 0.40
C MET A 133 9.30 4.75 -0.08
N SER A 134 9.08 5.12 -1.34
CA SER A 134 9.60 6.38 -1.91
C SER A 134 8.99 7.62 -1.25
N LEU A 135 7.67 7.60 -0.95
CA LEU A 135 6.98 8.71 -0.28
C LEU A 135 7.30 8.78 1.23
N SER A 136 7.67 7.67 1.84
CA SER A 136 8.08 7.64 3.25
C SER A 136 9.45 8.29 3.47
N ILE A 137 10.36 8.24 2.50
CA ILE A 137 11.71 8.82 2.62
C ILE A 137 11.68 10.32 2.93
N PRO A 138 10.97 11.19 2.18
CA PRO A 138 10.89 12.62 2.51
C PRO A 138 10.31 12.90 3.90
N VAL A 139 9.36 12.10 4.37
CA VAL A 139 8.77 12.25 5.70
C VAL A 139 9.79 11.87 6.80
N ILE A 140 10.55 10.79 6.60
CA ILE A 140 11.63 10.39 7.51
C ILE A 140 12.74 11.45 7.52
N VAL A 141 13.13 11.97 6.35
CA VAL A 141 14.13 13.04 6.24
C VAL A 141 13.66 14.29 6.99
N LEU A 142 12.39 14.68 6.84
CA LEU A 142 11.82 15.79 7.60
C LEU A 142 11.88 15.49 9.11
N GLY A 143 11.48 14.29 9.55
CA GLY A 143 11.57 13.87 10.94
C GLY A 143 12.99 14.00 11.50
N THR A 144 14.00 13.55 10.75
CA THR A 144 15.41 13.67 11.17
C THR A 144 15.89 15.12 11.20
N ILE A 145 15.44 15.98 10.30
CA ILE A 145 15.76 17.43 10.30
C ILE A 145 15.20 18.10 11.55
N VAL A 146 13.98 17.75 11.98
CA VAL A 146 13.38 18.32 13.20
C VAL A 146 13.85 17.65 14.48
N GLY A 147 14.81 16.71 14.39
CA GLY A 147 15.52 16.14 15.54
C GLY A 147 15.15 14.72 15.92
N VAL A 148 14.24 14.04 15.22
CA VAL A 148 13.94 12.62 15.47
C VAL A 148 15.19 11.78 15.19
N ARG A 149 15.56 10.95 16.14
CA ARG A 149 16.69 10.02 16.00
C ARG A 149 16.20 8.60 16.20
N PHE A 150 16.66 7.70 15.35
CA PHE A 150 16.37 6.28 15.49
C PHE A 150 17.41 5.64 16.42
N GLU A 151 16.99 5.17 17.59
CA GLU A 151 17.86 4.42 18.50
C GLU A 151 18.43 3.15 17.86
N THR A 152 17.69 2.58 16.92
CA THR A 152 18.10 1.41 16.11
C THR A 152 19.05 1.77 14.96
N GLY A 153 19.38 3.05 14.77
CA GLY A 153 20.26 3.52 13.70
C GLY A 153 19.71 3.28 12.29
N ILE A 154 20.60 3.19 11.31
CA ILE A 154 20.24 3.03 9.90
C ILE A 154 19.47 1.72 9.64
N LEU A 155 19.82 0.63 10.31
CA LEU A 155 19.11 -0.64 10.16
C LEU A 155 17.65 -0.53 10.62
N GLY A 156 17.40 0.27 11.67
CA GLY A 156 16.06 0.57 12.12
C GLY A 156 15.22 1.33 11.09
N ILE A 157 15.84 2.25 10.35
CA ILE A 157 15.15 2.95 9.24
C ILE A 157 14.72 1.96 8.15
N PHE A 158 15.56 1.00 7.79
CA PHE A 158 15.17 -0.03 6.82
C PHE A 158 14.07 -0.95 7.35
N ALA A 159 14.13 -1.33 8.63
CA ALA A 159 13.08 -2.12 9.29
C ALA A 159 11.76 -1.34 9.33
N PHE A 160 11.82 -0.06 9.68
CA PHE A 160 10.67 0.86 9.70
C PHE A 160 10.01 0.98 8.32
N LEU A 161 10.79 1.21 7.26
CA LEU A 161 10.32 1.21 5.88
C LEU A 161 9.75 -0.15 5.47
N GLY A 162 10.39 -1.24 5.91
CA GLY A 162 9.92 -2.61 5.67
C GLY A 162 8.54 -2.86 6.28
N ILE A 163 8.34 -2.47 7.55
CA ILE A 163 7.04 -2.56 8.24
C ILE A 163 5.99 -1.71 7.53
N ALA A 164 6.30 -0.46 7.18
CA ALA A 164 5.40 0.40 6.41
C ALA A 164 5.03 -0.21 5.05
N GLY A 165 6.00 -0.82 4.37
CA GLY A 165 5.78 -1.49 3.09
C GLY A 165 4.89 -2.73 3.20
N ILE A 166 5.12 -3.59 4.21
CA ILE A 166 4.29 -4.78 4.46
C ILE A 166 2.87 -4.35 4.86
N TRP A 167 2.73 -3.29 5.65
CA TRP A 167 1.44 -2.68 5.95
C TRP A 167 0.73 -2.22 4.67
N ALA A 168 1.44 -1.52 3.77
CA ALA A 168 0.88 -1.10 2.48
C ALA A 168 0.32 -2.28 1.68
N LEU A 169 1.04 -3.39 1.60
CA LEU A 169 0.58 -4.60 0.93
C LEU A 169 -0.67 -5.18 1.58
N ALA A 170 -0.68 -5.27 2.91
CA ALA A 170 -1.79 -5.79 3.68
C ALA A 170 -3.05 -4.92 3.50
N TYR A 171 -2.92 -3.61 3.67
CA TYR A 171 -4.04 -2.68 3.58
C TYR A 171 -4.54 -2.51 2.14
N ASN A 172 -3.63 -2.28 1.19
CA ASN A 172 -4.01 -1.98 -0.20
C ASN A 172 -4.71 -3.14 -0.91
N ALA A 173 -4.61 -4.36 -0.42
CA ALA A 173 -5.43 -5.47 -0.91
C ALA A 173 -6.93 -5.16 -0.85
N PHE A 174 -7.39 -4.35 0.13
CA PHE A 174 -8.79 -3.95 0.25
C PHE A 174 -9.26 -3.00 -0.89
N PRO A 175 -8.62 -1.84 -1.16
CA PRO A 175 -8.96 -1.03 -2.34
C PRO A 175 -8.86 -1.80 -3.66
N TYR A 176 -7.89 -2.72 -3.82
CA TYR A 176 -7.84 -3.59 -5.00
C TYR A 176 -9.05 -4.52 -5.09
N ALA A 177 -9.53 -5.07 -3.96
CA ALA A 177 -10.75 -5.87 -3.95
C ALA A 177 -11.96 -5.05 -4.40
N VAL A 178 -12.08 -3.81 -3.94
CA VAL A 178 -13.14 -2.86 -4.35
C VAL A 178 -13.04 -2.55 -5.83
N ALA A 179 -11.84 -2.24 -6.34
CA ALA A 179 -11.59 -1.97 -7.76
C ALA A 179 -12.02 -3.15 -8.65
N LEU A 180 -11.60 -4.37 -8.31
CA LEU A 180 -11.94 -5.59 -9.04
C LEU A 180 -13.44 -5.88 -9.03
N LYS A 181 -14.11 -5.62 -7.93
CA LYS A 181 -15.55 -5.89 -7.77
C LYS A 181 -16.41 -4.85 -8.47
N THR A 182 -16.07 -3.57 -8.33
CA THR A 182 -16.92 -2.45 -8.78
C THR A 182 -16.52 -1.89 -10.13
N GLY A 183 -15.22 -1.85 -10.45
CA GLY A 183 -14.70 -1.13 -11.62
C GLY A 183 -14.97 0.38 -11.56
N ASN A 184 -15.13 0.95 -10.35
CA ASN A 184 -15.51 2.34 -10.13
C ASN A 184 -14.47 3.07 -9.27
N PRO A 185 -13.84 4.17 -9.77
CA PRO A 185 -12.86 4.94 -9.03
C PRO A 185 -13.41 5.55 -7.75
N ALA A 186 -14.66 6.03 -7.76
CA ALA A 186 -15.28 6.63 -6.58
C ALA A 186 -15.41 5.61 -5.43
N ALA A 187 -15.73 4.35 -5.73
CA ALA A 187 -15.79 3.29 -4.74
C ALA A 187 -14.40 2.97 -4.15
N VAL A 188 -13.35 3.02 -4.98
CA VAL A 188 -11.96 2.84 -4.53
C VAL A 188 -11.56 3.98 -3.60
N ASN A 189 -11.85 5.23 -3.96
CA ASN A 189 -11.54 6.39 -3.14
C ASN A 189 -12.31 6.38 -1.80
N SER A 190 -13.56 5.89 -1.82
CA SER A 190 -14.35 5.72 -0.60
C SER A 190 -13.78 4.67 0.35
N SER A 191 -12.96 3.73 -0.14
CA SER A 191 -12.32 2.74 0.72
C SER A 191 -11.33 3.35 1.72
N PHE A 192 -10.71 4.50 1.37
CA PHE A 192 -9.88 5.25 2.31
C PHE A 192 -10.68 5.85 3.47
N LEU A 193 -11.92 6.28 3.22
CA LEU A 193 -12.78 6.84 4.27
C LEU A 193 -13.09 5.83 5.38
N LEU A 194 -13.14 4.54 5.05
CA LEU A 194 -13.33 3.48 6.06
C LEU A 194 -12.09 3.30 6.96
N PHE A 195 -10.92 3.64 6.46
CA PHE A 195 -9.69 3.57 7.24
C PHE A 195 -9.58 4.69 8.28
N LEU A 196 -10.12 5.88 8.00
CA LEU A 196 -10.02 7.01 8.91
C LEU A 196 -10.55 6.69 10.33
N PRO A 197 -11.79 6.18 10.51
CA PRO A 197 -12.26 5.81 11.85
C PRO A 197 -11.34 4.79 12.53
N VAL A 198 -10.88 3.77 11.78
CA VAL A 198 -10.00 2.74 12.34
C VAL A 198 -8.70 3.36 12.84
N THR A 199 -8.11 4.31 12.09
CA THR A 199 -6.87 4.99 12.49
C THR A 199 -7.08 5.92 13.67
N PHE A 200 -8.18 6.68 13.69
CA PHE A 200 -8.47 7.58 14.82
C PHE A 200 -8.83 6.85 16.12
N LEU A 201 -9.26 5.60 16.04
CA LEU A 201 -9.49 4.70 17.18
C LEU A 201 -8.20 3.98 17.62
N THR A 202 -7.06 4.67 17.57
CA THR A 202 -5.74 4.18 17.99
C THR A 202 -5.02 5.24 18.80
N THR A 203 -3.74 4.99 19.10
CA THR A 203 -2.83 5.93 19.78
C THR A 203 -2.26 7.00 18.82
N VAL A 204 -3.09 7.60 17.94
CA VAL A 204 -2.62 8.60 16.95
C VAL A 204 -2.13 9.88 17.61
N PHE A 205 -2.86 10.39 18.60
CA PHE A 205 -2.58 11.70 19.21
C PHE A 205 -1.84 11.60 20.53
N VAL A 206 -2.13 10.57 21.33
CA VAL A 206 -1.60 10.39 22.67
C VAL A 206 -1.24 8.92 22.92
N PRO A 207 -0.27 8.62 23.79
CA PRO A 207 0.06 7.25 24.16
C PRO A 207 -1.11 6.55 24.88
N GLU A 208 -1.06 5.22 24.94
CA GLU A 208 -2.16 4.39 25.49
C GLU A 208 -2.45 4.75 26.96
N GLU A 209 -1.43 5.07 27.75
CA GLU A 209 -1.51 5.39 29.17
C GLU A 209 -2.30 6.68 29.44
N ALA A 210 -2.36 7.59 28.46
CA ALA A 210 -3.11 8.83 28.54
C ALA A 210 -4.57 8.68 28.09
N LEU A 211 -4.94 7.53 27.51
CA LEU A 211 -6.31 7.26 27.05
C LEU A 211 -7.18 6.78 28.21
N THR A 212 -8.39 7.32 28.30
CA THR A 212 -9.37 6.99 29.34
C THR A 212 -10.70 6.51 28.76
N GLY A 213 -11.50 5.89 29.62
CA GLY A 213 -12.86 5.45 29.28
C GLY A 213 -12.89 4.36 28.21
N TRP A 214 -13.86 4.43 27.31
CA TRP A 214 -14.05 3.43 26.25
C TRP A 214 -12.92 3.37 25.25
N MET A 215 -12.20 4.47 25.05
CA MET A 215 -11.11 4.57 24.08
C MET A 215 -9.94 3.65 24.47
N SER A 216 -9.58 3.58 25.77
CA SER A 216 -8.53 2.69 26.28
C SER A 216 -8.83 1.20 26.04
N LEU A 217 -10.11 0.84 25.91
CA LEU A 217 -10.49 -0.51 25.55
C LEU A 217 -10.39 -0.76 24.04
N VAL A 218 -10.88 0.18 23.22
CA VAL A 218 -10.92 0.03 21.75
C VAL A 218 -9.53 -0.06 21.15
N VAL A 219 -8.57 0.73 21.64
CA VAL A 219 -7.19 0.73 21.11
C VAL A 219 -6.50 -0.63 21.26
N LYS A 220 -6.84 -1.41 22.30
CA LYS A 220 -6.28 -2.75 22.53
C LYS A 220 -6.69 -3.79 21.49
N PHE A 221 -7.84 -3.59 20.84
CA PHE A 221 -8.32 -4.49 19.78
C PHE A 221 -7.95 -3.99 18.37
N ASN A 222 -7.40 -2.79 18.26
CA ASN A 222 -7.11 -2.20 16.96
C ASN A 222 -5.72 -2.64 16.46
N PRO A 223 -5.62 -3.34 15.32
CA PRO A 223 -4.33 -3.80 14.78
C PRO A 223 -3.38 -2.66 14.44
N VAL A 224 -3.88 -1.46 14.12
CA VAL A 224 -3.07 -0.29 13.80
C VAL A 224 -2.35 0.24 15.07
N THR A 225 -2.89 0.03 16.26
CA THR A 225 -2.21 0.38 17.52
C THR A 225 -0.88 -0.36 17.65
N TYR A 226 -0.89 -1.66 17.42
CA TYR A 226 0.32 -2.49 17.49
C TYR A 226 1.32 -2.16 16.38
N LEU A 227 0.82 -1.82 15.18
CA LEU A 227 1.65 -1.33 14.09
C LEU A 227 2.39 -0.05 14.49
N LEU A 228 1.68 0.94 15.05
CA LEU A 228 2.26 2.19 15.53
C LEU A 228 3.27 1.95 16.63
N GLN A 229 2.96 1.07 17.61
CA GLN A 229 3.85 0.72 18.71
C GLN A 229 5.16 0.10 18.19
N GLY A 230 5.10 -0.88 17.31
CA GLY A 230 6.31 -1.48 16.75
C GLY A 230 7.15 -0.52 15.91
N MET A 231 6.51 0.44 15.23
CA MET A 231 7.25 1.49 14.50
C MET A 231 7.88 2.51 15.47
N ARG A 232 7.22 2.84 16.58
CA ARG A 232 7.74 3.73 17.62
C ARG A 232 8.90 3.12 18.38
N SER A 233 8.84 1.82 18.68
CA SER A 233 9.95 1.13 19.37
C SER A 233 11.25 1.22 18.60
N LEU A 234 11.22 1.12 17.24
CA LEU A 234 12.41 1.30 16.41
C LEU A 234 13.02 2.70 16.52
N ILE A 235 12.22 3.72 16.83
CA ILE A 235 12.69 5.10 16.97
C ILE A 235 13.23 5.33 18.37
N SER A 236 12.45 4.98 19.42
CA SER A 236 12.68 5.45 20.79
C SER A 236 13.24 4.38 21.73
N ASP A 237 12.86 3.09 21.56
CA ASP A 237 13.14 2.03 22.53
C ASP A 237 14.18 1.02 22.04
N GLY A 238 14.53 1.07 20.74
CA GLY A 238 15.45 0.14 20.11
C GLY A 238 14.74 -1.10 19.53
N TRP A 239 15.47 -2.22 19.48
CA TRP A 239 14.97 -3.49 18.92
C TRP A 239 14.14 -4.28 19.93
N VAL A 240 12.90 -3.86 20.18
CA VAL A 240 11.97 -4.56 21.09
C VAL A 240 11.21 -5.64 20.30
N ALA A 241 11.63 -6.89 20.47
CA ALA A 241 11.09 -8.02 19.69
C ALA A 241 9.59 -8.22 19.90
N SER A 242 9.06 -8.01 21.11
CA SER A 242 7.62 -8.12 21.41
C SER A 242 6.79 -7.14 20.60
N ASP A 243 7.23 -5.90 20.48
CA ASP A 243 6.51 -4.84 19.77
C ASP A 243 6.56 -5.03 18.27
N LEU A 244 7.71 -5.47 17.75
CA LEU A 244 7.85 -5.82 16.34
C LEU A 244 6.98 -7.03 15.95
N LEU A 245 6.93 -8.05 16.80
CA LEU A 245 6.06 -9.21 16.58
C LEU A 245 4.58 -8.83 16.67
N ALA A 246 4.20 -7.96 17.63
CA ALA A 246 2.83 -7.44 17.74
C ALA A 246 2.44 -6.63 16.50
N ALA A 247 3.35 -5.80 15.98
CA ALA A 247 3.13 -5.06 14.72
C ALA A 247 2.91 -6.02 13.54
N LEU A 248 3.76 -7.04 13.40
CA LEU A 248 3.60 -8.04 12.34
C LEU A 248 2.30 -8.86 12.50
N ALA A 249 1.90 -9.17 13.72
CA ALA A 249 0.63 -9.84 14.01
C ALA A 249 -0.58 -8.96 13.62
N GLY A 250 -0.53 -7.66 13.96
CA GLY A 250 -1.55 -6.68 13.55
C GLY A 250 -1.65 -6.56 12.03
N ILE A 251 -0.51 -6.46 11.34
CA ILE A 251 -0.46 -6.47 9.86
C ILE A 251 -1.04 -7.78 9.31
N GLY A 252 -0.67 -8.92 9.91
CA GLY A 252 -1.17 -10.24 9.54
C GLY A 252 -2.68 -10.36 9.68
N ALA A 253 -3.26 -9.80 10.75
CA ALA A 253 -4.71 -9.77 10.95
C ALA A 253 -5.44 -8.99 9.85
N VAL A 254 -4.91 -7.83 9.45
CA VAL A 254 -5.47 -7.05 8.33
C VAL A 254 -5.29 -7.79 7.01
N ALA A 255 -4.11 -8.37 6.75
CA ALA A 255 -3.84 -9.16 5.56
C ALA A 255 -4.75 -10.38 5.44
N ALA A 256 -5.04 -11.06 6.57
CA ALA A 256 -5.94 -12.22 6.62
C ALA A 256 -7.39 -11.90 6.20
N LEU A 257 -7.81 -10.64 6.29
CA LEU A 257 -9.11 -10.18 5.81
C LEU A 257 -9.04 -9.63 4.39
N SER A 258 -8.08 -8.74 4.11
CA SER A 258 -8.00 -7.99 2.86
C SER A 258 -7.53 -8.83 1.66
N VAL A 259 -6.53 -9.70 1.86
CA VAL A 259 -5.96 -10.52 0.77
C VAL A 259 -6.95 -11.57 0.25
N PRO A 260 -7.65 -12.36 1.10
CA PRO A 260 -8.70 -13.25 0.61
C PRO A 260 -9.84 -12.53 -0.09
N LEU A 261 -10.22 -11.32 0.38
CA LEU A 261 -11.24 -10.50 -0.26
C LEU A 261 -10.81 -10.06 -1.67
N ALA A 262 -9.56 -9.64 -1.83
CA ALA A 262 -8.99 -9.29 -3.15
C ALA A 262 -8.96 -10.51 -4.09
N MET A 263 -8.53 -11.65 -3.59
CA MET A 263 -8.49 -12.90 -4.36
C MET A 263 -9.88 -13.38 -4.77
N TRP A 264 -10.86 -13.26 -3.88
CA TRP A 264 -12.25 -13.60 -4.19
C TRP A 264 -12.83 -12.66 -5.26
N SER A 265 -12.60 -11.36 -5.13
CA SER A 265 -13.02 -10.35 -6.11
C SER A 265 -12.39 -10.59 -7.48
N LEU A 266 -11.09 -10.94 -7.51
CA LEU A 266 -10.36 -11.28 -8.72
C LEU A 266 -10.95 -12.53 -9.41
N LYS A 267 -11.17 -13.60 -8.63
CA LYS A 267 -11.80 -14.82 -9.16
C LYS A 267 -13.21 -14.55 -9.70
N GLY A 268 -14.00 -13.76 -8.97
CA GLY A 268 -15.36 -13.40 -9.35
C GLY A 268 -15.41 -12.60 -10.66
N ARG A 269 -14.48 -11.66 -10.86
CA ARG A 269 -14.41 -10.86 -12.08
C ARG A 269 -14.04 -11.70 -13.32
N VAL A 270 -13.07 -12.60 -13.19
CA VAL A 270 -12.64 -13.47 -14.29
C VAL A 270 -13.69 -14.53 -14.66
N ARG A 271 -14.59 -14.89 -13.70
CA ARG A 271 -15.67 -15.89 -13.95
C ARG A 271 -16.92 -15.29 -14.60
N ARG A 272 -17.11 -13.97 -14.54
CA ARG A 272 -18.31 -13.31 -15.11
C ARG A 272 -18.22 -13.09 -16.64
N LYS A 273 -17.16 -13.56 -17.26
CA LYS A 273 -16.92 -13.58 -18.71
C LYS A 273 -16.65 -14.99 -19.20
#